data_2c6f33035f5d498bc60dbff40c4eada2
#
_entry.id   2c6f33035f5d498bc60dbff40c4eada2
#
_cell.length_a   1.000
_cell.length_b   1.000
_cell.length_c   1.000
_cell.angle_alpha   90.00
_cell.angle_beta   90.00
_cell.angle_gamma   90.00
#
_symmetry.space_group_name_H-M   'P 1'
#
loop_
_entity.id
_entity.type
_entity.pdbx_description
1 polymer ?
#
loop_
_entity_poly.entity_id
_entity_poly.type
_entity_poly.pdbx_seq_one_letter_code
_entity_poly.pdbx_strand_id
1 'polypeptide(L)'
;RIELSRYKQHTIELVVDRIPAGLDYKNKDHRLRLSEAIESALKYGNDVVTIQTDKEARLSAKFTCPHDGFSFPEIEPRLFSFNSPYGACETCNGLGTESLFSEKICPACEGKRLKVEALNVLIDGKNIASITGYSIAEAVSFFKKLADSKEGTFGEIAEVPMREIRNRLGFMMDVGLEYLTLERRAGTLSGGEGQRIRLASQIGSRLTGTLYILDEPTIGLHQRDNDKLINTLHELRDLGNTVIVVEHDEATIRASDYLVDVGPGAGVHGGQIIAAGPIPEILKDVSKKSLTLDYLQGKQFIEVPDKRRKVTTGVHGTNFLKVKGATANNLKNIDVEFPVGRFTAITGVSGSGKSSLVYDVLYKTLANRFNSADYRVGEHKALLGLEYINRVINIDQSPIGRTPRSNPATYVGAWGFIRDLFSSTEDARVRGWKPGRFSFNVKGGRCENCEGHGQIGIEMHFLPTVWVTCDVCKGKRFDRETLEVKYAPVGNSSKPTSAKAMAGKNIYEVLKMTVEEAVQFFRDIPWLYERLKILEEVGLGYLELGQSATTLSGGEAQRIKLSAELGKRDTRRTLYLLDEPTTGLHFADVKNLLTV
;
A
#
# COMPACT_ATOMS: atom_id res chain seq x y z
N ARG A 1 0.65 -57.17 29.25
CA ARG A 1 1.47 -55.94 29.02
C ARG A 1 2.53 -56.32 28.00
N ILE A 2 2.56 -55.61 26.87
CA ILE A 2 3.60 -55.77 25.86
C ILE A 2 4.72 -54.81 26.26
N GLU A 3 5.92 -55.30 26.55
CA GLU A 3 7.08 -54.49 26.82
C GLU A 3 7.76 -54.09 25.53
N LEU A 4 7.69 -52.82 25.20
CA LEU A 4 8.27 -52.24 23.98
C LEU A 4 9.50 -51.41 24.34
N SER A 5 10.55 -51.52 23.54
CA SER A 5 11.77 -50.72 23.70
C SER A 5 11.50 -49.23 23.45
N ARG A 6 11.88 -48.35 24.40
CA ARG A 6 11.66 -46.90 24.36
C ARG A 6 12.28 -46.18 23.15
N TYR A 7 13.27 -46.76 22.52
CA TYR A 7 14.08 -46.11 21.46
C TYR A 7 13.97 -46.76 20.09
N LYS A 8 13.00 -47.69 19.90
CA LYS A 8 12.73 -48.32 18.60
C LYS A 8 11.34 -47.96 18.14
N GLN A 9 11.20 -47.74 16.84
CA GLN A 9 9.87 -47.65 16.21
C GLN A 9 9.21 -49.02 16.23
N HIS A 10 7.94 -49.05 16.65
CA HIS A 10 7.15 -50.25 16.74
C HIS A 10 5.88 -50.11 15.90
N THR A 11 5.57 -51.11 15.13
CA THR A 11 4.26 -51.24 14.49
C THR A 11 3.37 -52.08 15.40
N ILE A 12 2.24 -51.51 15.82
CA ILE A 12 1.27 -52.15 16.68
C ILE A 12 -0.01 -52.32 15.88
N GLU A 13 -0.43 -53.57 15.69
CA GLU A 13 -1.64 -53.93 14.97
C GLU A 13 -2.66 -54.54 15.92
N LEU A 14 -3.92 -54.17 15.76
CA LEU A 14 -5.05 -54.74 16.48
C LEU A 14 -5.76 -55.73 15.55
N VAL A 15 -5.78 -57.00 15.91
CA VAL A 15 -6.58 -58.02 15.21
C VAL A 15 -8.04 -57.86 15.66
N VAL A 16 -8.91 -57.38 14.77
CA VAL A 16 -10.34 -57.09 15.06
C VAL A 16 -11.19 -58.36 14.91
N ASP A 17 -10.98 -59.15 13.85
CA ASP A 17 -11.65 -60.42 13.61
C ASP A 17 -10.78 -61.41 12.85
N ARG A 18 -11.09 -62.70 12.96
CA ARG A 18 -10.51 -63.78 12.19
C ARG A 18 -11.59 -64.46 11.38
N ILE A 19 -11.58 -64.21 10.05
CA ILE A 19 -12.60 -64.71 9.14
C ILE A 19 -12.08 -65.97 8.47
N PRO A 20 -12.83 -67.13 8.54
CA PRO A 20 -12.42 -68.35 7.88
C PRO A 20 -12.33 -68.18 6.36
N ALA A 21 -11.28 -68.81 5.76
CA ALA A 21 -11.16 -68.87 4.31
C ALA A 21 -12.25 -69.76 3.70
N GLY A 22 -12.76 -69.40 2.52
CA GLY A 22 -13.74 -70.19 1.80
C GLY A 22 -15.21 -69.93 2.15
N LEU A 23 -15.52 -68.82 2.84
CA LEU A 23 -16.90 -68.40 3.04
C LEU A 23 -17.58 -68.01 1.72
N ASP A 24 -18.83 -68.47 1.55
CA ASP A 24 -19.66 -68.03 0.43
C ASP A 24 -20.24 -66.63 0.70
N TYR A 25 -19.67 -65.64 0.02
CA TYR A 25 -20.09 -64.21 0.18
C TYR A 25 -21.42 -63.88 -0.55
N LYS A 26 -22.05 -64.86 -1.22
CA LYS A 26 -23.46 -64.74 -1.66
C LYS A 26 -24.44 -64.99 -0.49
N ASN A 27 -23.98 -65.67 0.56
CA ASN A 27 -24.77 -65.85 1.77
C ASN A 27 -24.84 -64.53 2.56
N LYS A 28 -26.05 -64.11 2.92
CA LYS A 28 -26.33 -62.86 3.60
C LYS A 28 -25.65 -62.76 4.97
N ASP A 29 -25.60 -63.84 5.73
CA ASP A 29 -25.01 -63.84 7.08
C ASP A 29 -23.47 -63.74 7.02
N HIS A 30 -22.84 -64.42 6.07
CA HIS A 30 -21.40 -64.30 5.88
C HIS A 30 -21.00 -62.89 5.43
N ARG A 31 -21.82 -62.28 4.59
CA ARG A 31 -21.61 -60.92 4.13
C ARG A 31 -21.79 -59.90 5.25
N LEU A 32 -22.79 -60.08 6.12
CA LEU A 32 -23.04 -59.22 7.27
C LEU A 32 -21.86 -59.26 8.25
N ARG A 33 -21.38 -60.46 8.60
CA ARG A 33 -20.19 -60.62 9.45
C ARG A 33 -18.96 -59.93 8.91
N LEU A 34 -18.69 -60.06 7.60
CA LEU A 34 -17.57 -59.38 6.95
C LEU A 34 -17.72 -57.86 7.03
N SER A 35 -18.94 -57.33 6.80
CA SER A 35 -19.18 -55.88 6.88
C SER A 35 -18.97 -55.37 8.30
N GLU A 36 -19.47 -56.07 9.33
CA GLU A 36 -19.27 -55.67 10.73
C GLU A 36 -17.80 -55.72 11.15
N ALA A 37 -17.05 -56.73 10.69
CA ALA A 37 -15.60 -56.83 10.93
C ALA A 37 -14.84 -55.67 10.29
N ILE A 38 -15.15 -55.31 9.02
CA ILE A 38 -14.54 -54.21 8.31
C ILE A 38 -14.89 -52.88 8.97
N GLU A 39 -16.16 -52.63 9.30
CA GLU A 39 -16.60 -51.41 10.00
C GLU A 39 -15.89 -51.23 11.34
N SER A 40 -15.79 -52.34 12.12
CA SER A 40 -15.06 -52.33 13.39
C SER A 40 -13.57 -52.04 13.19
N ALA A 41 -12.94 -52.66 12.17
CA ALA A 41 -11.54 -52.44 11.86
C ALA A 41 -11.26 -51.00 11.39
N LEU A 42 -12.11 -50.43 10.56
CA LEU A 42 -12.01 -49.03 10.12
C LEU A 42 -12.16 -48.07 11.30
N LYS A 43 -13.09 -48.35 12.22
CA LYS A 43 -13.31 -47.54 13.43
C LYS A 43 -12.08 -47.51 14.34
N TYR A 44 -11.42 -48.66 14.57
CA TYR A 44 -10.23 -48.71 15.43
C TYR A 44 -8.95 -48.32 14.70
N GLY A 45 -8.88 -48.57 13.37
CA GLY A 45 -7.74 -48.29 12.51
C GLY A 45 -7.71 -46.89 11.89
N ASN A 46 -8.59 -45.99 12.34
CA ASN A 46 -8.67 -44.64 11.81
C ASN A 46 -8.89 -44.62 10.28
N ASP A 47 -9.89 -45.42 9.84
CA ASP A 47 -10.28 -45.63 8.46
C ASP A 47 -9.27 -46.44 7.60
N VAL A 48 -8.30 -47.07 8.22
CA VAL A 48 -7.36 -47.99 7.56
C VAL A 48 -7.55 -49.39 8.12
N VAL A 49 -7.65 -50.38 7.22
CA VAL A 49 -7.74 -51.82 7.56
C VAL A 49 -6.69 -52.61 6.81
N THR A 50 -6.04 -53.53 7.52
CA THR A 50 -5.11 -54.47 6.93
C THR A 50 -5.77 -55.85 6.89
N ILE A 51 -5.85 -56.43 5.70
CA ILE A 51 -6.33 -57.82 5.50
C ILE A 51 -5.09 -58.68 5.34
N GLN A 52 -4.90 -59.60 6.30
CA GLN A 52 -3.78 -60.50 6.29
C GLN A 52 -4.25 -61.89 5.82
N THR A 53 -3.76 -62.28 4.65
CA THR A 53 -3.90 -63.62 4.07
C THR A 53 -2.48 -64.15 3.81
N ASP A 54 -2.27 -64.97 2.80
CA ASP A 54 -0.91 -65.29 2.31
C ASP A 54 -0.16 -64.07 1.80
N LYS A 55 -0.89 -63.01 1.49
CA LYS A 55 -0.37 -61.66 1.15
C LYS A 55 -1.10 -60.65 2.01
N GLU A 56 -0.37 -59.66 2.49
CA GLU A 56 -0.92 -58.52 3.19
C GLU A 56 -1.54 -57.55 2.17
N ALA A 57 -2.80 -57.17 2.42
CA ALA A 57 -3.48 -56.11 1.65
C ALA A 57 -3.95 -55.01 2.62
N ARG A 58 -3.44 -53.81 2.44
CA ARG A 58 -3.83 -52.63 3.21
C ARG A 58 -4.84 -51.83 2.41
N LEU A 59 -5.99 -51.61 2.98
CA LEU A 59 -7.10 -50.87 2.39
C LEU A 59 -7.45 -49.67 3.28
N SER A 60 -7.92 -48.60 2.68
CA SER A 60 -8.36 -47.42 3.41
C SER A 60 -9.72 -46.96 2.89
N ALA A 61 -10.56 -46.53 3.79
CA ALA A 61 -11.78 -45.79 3.47
C ALA A 61 -11.48 -44.32 3.11
N LYS A 62 -10.27 -43.85 3.45
CA LYS A 62 -9.72 -42.55 3.01
C LYS A 62 -8.87 -42.76 1.75
N PHE A 63 -8.54 -41.67 1.07
CA PHE A 63 -7.71 -41.66 -0.14
C PHE A 63 -6.25 -42.10 0.17
N THR A 64 -6.01 -43.40 0.42
CA THR A 64 -4.69 -43.91 0.73
C THR A 64 -4.18 -44.77 -0.43
N CYS A 65 -2.96 -44.55 -0.86
CA CYS A 65 -2.29 -45.35 -1.87
C CYS A 65 -1.95 -46.72 -1.27
N PRO A 66 -2.40 -47.84 -1.86
CA PRO A 66 -2.12 -49.20 -1.34
C PRO A 66 -0.66 -49.61 -1.53
N HIS A 67 0.13 -48.94 -2.38
CA HIS A 67 1.50 -49.32 -2.71
C HIS A 67 2.54 -48.73 -1.76
N ASP A 68 2.42 -47.45 -1.43
CA ASP A 68 3.38 -46.70 -0.60
C ASP A 68 2.82 -46.26 0.76
N GLY A 69 1.52 -46.47 0.98
CA GLY A 69 0.83 -46.10 2.22
C GLY A 69 0.60 -44.58 2.37
N PHE A 70 0.88 -43.79 1.33
CA PHE A 70 0.57 -42.37 1.35
C PHE A 70 -0.94 -42.16 1.46
N SER A 71 -1.36 -41.41 2.47
CA SER A 71 -2.77 -41.03 2.69
C SER A 71 -2.98 -39.61 2.28
N PHE A 72 -3.82 -39.38 1.27
CA PHE A 72 -4.22 -38.05 0.87
C PHE A 72 -5.11 -37.42 1.97
N PRO A 73 -4.83 -36.20 2.39
CA PRO A 73 -5.63 -35.54 3.42
C PRO A 73 -7.09 -35.35 2.96
N GLU A 74 -8.01 -35.25 3.92
CA GLU A 74 -9.41 -34.97 3.62
C GLU A 74 -9.55 -33.68 2.82
N ILE A 75 -10.32 -33.74 1.71
CA ILE A 75 -10.52 -32.60 0.82
C ILE A 75 -11.60 -31.71 1.45
N GLU A 76 -11.15 -30.75 2.23
CA GLU A 76 -11.97 -29.74 2.87
C GLU A 76 -11.47 -28.31 2.57
N PRO A 77 -12.28 -27.25 2.75
CA PRO A 77 -11.87 -25.89 2.41
C PRO A 77 -10.56 -25.43 3.06
N ARG A 78 -10.23 -25.94 4.27
CA ARG A 78 -8.97 -25.62 4.97
C ARG A 78 -7.72 -26.11 4.25
N LEU A 79 -7.82 -27.14 3.43
CA LEU A 79 -6.72 -27.65 2.62
C LEU A 79 -6.24 -26.61 1.59
N PHE A 80 -7.13 -25.76 1.10
CA PHE A 80 -6.85 -24.74 0.09
C PHE A 80 -6.54 -23.37 0.69
N SER A 81 -6.42 -23.27 2.03
CA SER A 81 -6.13 -22.00 2.72
C SER A 81 -4.67 -21.94 3.15
N PHE A 82 -3.94 -20.98 2.62
CA PHE A 82 -2.57 -20.70 3.06
C PHE A 82 -2.50 -20.03 4.46
N ASN A 83 -3.63 -19.64 5.04
CA ASN A 83 -3.72 -19.13 6.42
C ASN A 83 -4.02 -20.25 7.43
N SER A 84 -4.33 -21.46 6.96
CA SER A 84 -4.58 -22.61 7.80
C SER A 84 -3.34 -23.51 7.84
N PRO A 85 -2.87 -23.94 9.02
CA PRO A 85 -1.77 -24.91 9.12
C PRO A 85 -2.02 -26.21 8.37
N TYR A 86 -3.29 -26.52 8.08
CA TYR A 86 -3.70 -27.72 7.36
C TYR A 86 -3.31 -27.66 5.87
N GLY A 87 -3.46 -26.47 5.23
CA GLY A 87 -3.17 -26.28 3.80
C GLY A 87 -1.90 -25.49 3.50
N ALA A 88 -1.37 -24.74 4.48
CA ALA A 88 -0.19 -23.91 4.30
C ALA A 88 1.08 -24.72 4.08
N CYS A 89 1.98 -24.24 3.24
CA CYS A 89 3.33 -24.78 3.12
C CYS A 89 4.04 -24.75 4.47
N GLU A 90 4.53 -25.87 4.94
CA GLU A 90 5.15 -26.03 6.27
C GLU A 90 6.44 -25.24 6.42
N THR A 91 7.20 -25.06 5.34
CA THR A 91 8.47 -24.34 5.36
C THR A 91 8.30 -22.84 5.54
N CYS A 92 7.32 -22.23 4.87
CA CYS A 92 7.10 -20.78 4.93
C CYS A 92 5.81 -20.38 5.67
N ASN A 93 5.10 -21.33 6.26
CA ASN A 93 3.81 -21.10 6.95
C ASN A 93 2.82 -20.27 6.12
N GLY A 94 2.74 -20.57 4.81
CA GLY A 94 1.85 -19.88 3.89
C GLY A 94 2.30 -18.49 3.43
N LEU A 95 3.51 -18.03 3.79
CA LEU A 95 4.03 -16.74 3.34
C LEU A 95 4.38 -16.71 1.85
N GLY A 96 4.86 -17.85 1.31
CA GLY A 96 5.37 -17.95 -0.06
C GLY A 96 6.77 -17.35 -0.25
N THR A 97 7.35 -16.79 0.81
CA THR A 97 8.72 -16.25 0.88
C THR A 97 9.46 -16.84 2.08
N GLU A 98 10.79 -16.72 2.12
CA GLU A 98 11.61 -17.25 3.22
C GLU A 98 11.26 -16.62 4.58
N SER A 99 10.83 -15.36 4.59
CA SER A 99 10.36 -14.65 5.79
C SER A 99 9.38 -13.53 5.43
N LEU A 100 8.72 -12.95 6.44
CA LEU A 100 7.68 -11.92 6.28
C LEU A 100 8.15 -10.69 5.48
N PHE A 101 9.42 -10.33 5.59
CA PHE A 101 10.00 -9.14 4.93
C PHE A 101 10.99 -9.51 3.81
N SER A 102 11.14 -10.80 3.49
CA SER A 102 12.02 -11.27 2.43
C SER A 102 11.33 -11.24 1.07
N GLU A 103 12.03 -10.79 0.04
CA GLU A 103 11.59 -10.92 -1.35
C GLU A 103 11.99 -12.29 -1.96
N LYS A 104 12.77 -13.10 -1.23
CA LYS A 104 13.20 -14.42 -1.69
C LYS A 104 12.05 -15.40 -1.59
N ILE A 105 11.79 -16.07 -2.71
CA ILE A 105 10.72 -17.08 -2.82
C ILE A 105 11.08 -18.30 -1.97
N CYS A 106 10.08 -18.86 -1.28
CA CYS A 106 10.24 -20.10 -0.53
C CYS A 106 10.63 -21.24 -1.47
N PRO A 107 11.76 -21.94 -1.25
CA PRO A 107 12.22 -23.00 -2.14
C PRO A 107 11.32 -24.24 -2.13
N ALA A 108 10.58 -24.49 -1.04
CA ALA A 108 9.73 -25.68 -0.93
C ALA A 108 8.42 -25.56 -1.71
N CYS A 109 7.75 -24.40 -1.68
CA CYS A 109 6.48 -24.20 -2.39
C CYS A 109 6.62 -23.31 -3.64
N GLU A 110 7.81 -22.83 -3.96
CA GLU A 110 8.06 -21.96 -5.13
C GLU A 110 7.12 -20.74 -5.20
N GLY A 111 6.77 -20.19 -4.05
CA GLY A 111 5.84 -19.07 -3.94
C GLY A 111 4.35 -19.43 -3.91
N LYS A 112 3.97 -20.69 -4.15
CA LYS A 112 2.57 -21.14 -4.23
C LYS A 112 1.85 -21.15 -2.87
N ARG A 113 2.57 -21.02 -1.76
CA ARG A 113 2.06 -20.86 -0.39
C ARG A 113 1.38 -22.08 0.22
N LEU A 114 1.02 -23.09 -0.57
CA LEU A 114 0.23 -24.25 -0.19
C LEU A 114 1.08 -25.52 -0.19
N LYS A 115 0.60 -26.57 0.49
CA LYS A 115 1.13 -27.92 0.45
C LYS A 115 0.93 -28.53 -0.94
N VAL A 116 1.76 -29.53 -1.26
CA VAL A 116 1.71 -30.23 -2.56
C VAL A 116 0.36 -30.92 -2.77
N GLU A 117 -0.24 -31.46 -1.72
CA GLU A 117 -1.54 -32.13 -1.75
C GLU A 117 -2.64 -31.18 -2.25
N ALA A 118 -2.68 -29.96 -1.72
CA ALA A 118 -3.64 -28.94 -2.17
C ALA A 118 -3.47 -28.60 -3.67
N LEU A 119 -2.24 -28.66 -4.18
CA LEU A 119 -1.92 -28.37 -5.58
C LEU A 119 -2.24 -29.52 -6.53
N ASN A 120 -2.48 -30.72 -6.01
CA ASN A 120 -2.86 -31.89 -6.80
C ASN A 120 -4.37 -32.04 -6.99
N VAL A 121 -5.19 -31.19 -6.34
CA VAL A 121 -6.62 -31.11 -6.61
C VAL A 121 -6.87 -30.14 -7.76
N LEU A 122 -7.52 -30.62 -8.82
CA LEU A 122 -7.69 -29.89 -10.06
C LEU A 122 -9.16 -29.61 -10.36
N ILE A 123 -9.44 -28.42 -10.85
CA ILE A 123 -10.73 -28.04 -11.45
C ILE A 123 -10.44 -27.69 -12.91
N ASP A 124 -11.02 -28.43 -13.84
CA ASP A 124 -10.78 -28.27 -15.28
C ASP A 124 -9.27 -28.28 -15.63
N GLY A 125 -8.51 -29.22 -15.03
CA GLY A 125 -7.07 -29.37 -15.22
C GLY A 125 -6.20 -28.27 -14.59
N LYS A 126 -6.76 -27.38 -13.78
CA LYS A 126 -6.05 -26.30 -13.10
C LYS A 126 -6.13 -26.44 -11.58
N ASN A 127 -5.00 -26.27 -10.90
CA ASN A 127 -4.99 -26.20 -9.43
C ASN A 127 -5.28 -24.78 -8.94
N ILE A 128 -5.53 -24.64 -7.64
CA ILE A 128 -5.89 -23.37 -7.03
C ILE A 128 -4.82 -22.29 -7.22
N ALA A 129 -3.52 -22.65 -7.16
CA ALA A 129 -2.44 -21.68 -7.36
C ALA A 129 -2.41 -21.15 -8.80
N SER A 130 -2.68 -22.01 -9.79
CA SER A 130 -2.81 -21.58 -11.18
C SER A 130 -4.00 -20.65 -11.39
N ILE A 131 -5.14 -20.94 -10.74
CA ILE A 131 -6.36 -20.12 -10.85
C ILE A 131 -6.17 -18.78 -10.14
N THR A 132 -5.53 -18.76 -8.97
CA THR A 132 -5.26 -17.51 -8.26
C THR A 132 -4.17 -16.66 -8.92
N GLY A 133 -3.32 -17.26 -9.74
CA GLY A 133 -2.37 -16.56 -10.62
C GLY A 133 -3.01 -15.83 -11.80
N TYR A 134 -4.26 -16.12 -12.13
CA TYR A 134 -4.98 -15.37 -13.17
C TYR A 134 -5.24 -13.93 -12.77
N SER A 135 -5.19 -13.04 -13.75
CA SER A 135 -5.80 -11.72 -13.62
C SER A 135 -7.32 -11.84 -13.42
N ILE A 136 -7.94 -10.82 -12.84
CA ILE A 136 -9.39 -10.81 -12.64
C ILE A 136 -10.12 -11.03 -13.96
N ALA A 137 -9.66 -10.42 -15.07
CA ALA A 137 -10.24 -10.63 -16.39
C ALA A 137 -10.13 -12.09 -16.88
N GLU A 138 -8.97 -12.72 -16.68
CA GLU A 138 -8.75 -14.15 -17.01
C GLU A 138 -9.60 -15.06 -16.13
N ALA A 139 -9.70 -14.76 -14.83
CA ALA A 139 -10.52 -15.50 -13.89
C ALA A 139 -12.02 -15.41 -14.26
N VAL A 140 -12.54 -14.24 -14.62
CA VAL A 140 -13.92 -14.06 -15.13
C VAL A 140 -14.14 -14.98 -16.34
N SER A 141 -13.20 -14.97 -17.28
CA SER A 141 -13.29 -15.78 -18.50
C SER A 141 -13.25 -17.28 -18.18
N PHE A 142 -12.38 -17.71 -17.25
CA PHE A 142 -12.26 -19.09 -16.81
C PHE A 142 -13.55 -19.59 -16.13
N PHE A 143 -14.07 -18.85 -15.14
CA PHE A 143 -15.28 -19.24 -14.43
C PHE A 143 -16.54 -19.15 -15.30
N LYS A 144 -16.58 -18.28 -16.31
CA LYS A 144 -17.64 -18.26 -17.29
C LYS A 144 -17.65 -19.53 -18.13
N LYS A 145 -16.50 -19.90 -18.71
CA LYS A 145 -16.36 -21.16 -19.50
C LYS A 145 -16.69 -22.40 -18.65
N LEU A 146 -16.24 -22.41 -17.39
CA LEU A 146 -16.51 -23.50 -16.47
C LEU A 146 -18.00 -23.65 -16.19
N ALA A 147 -18.73 -22.54 -16.02
CA ALA A 147 -20.18 -22.55 -15.83
C ALA A 147 -20.92 -23.06 -17.09
N ASP A 148 -20.50 -22.60 -18.27
CA ASP A 148 -21.13 -22.94 -19.54
C ASP A 148 -20.87 -24.43 -19.94
N SER A 149 -19.82 -25.06 -19.39
CA SER A 149 -19.41 -26.43 -19.75
C SER A 149 -19.94 -27.53 -18.85
N LYS A 150 -20.60 -27.19 -17.73
CA LYS A 150 -21.03 -28.17 -16.71
C LYS A 150 -22.54 -28.34 -16.71
N GLU A 151 -22.96 -29.56 -17.10
CA GLU A 151 -24.34 -30.03 -17.02
C GLU A 151 -24.48 -31.12 -15.95
N GLY A 152 -25.72 -31.35 -15.47
CA GLY A 152 -26.04 -32.38 -14.48
C GLY A 152 -25.71 -31.99 -13.04
N THR A 153 -25.57 -33.00 -12.17
CA THR A 153 -25.46 -32.84 -10.71
C THR A 153 -24.32 -31.90 -10.26
N PHE A 154 -23.22 -31.85 -10.99
CA PHE A 154 -22.11 -30.93 -10.70
C PHE A 154 -22.53 -29.48 -10.93
N GLY A 155 -23.29 -29.21 -11.99
CA GLY A 155 -23.80 -27.88 -12.29
C GLY A 155 -24.72 -27.36 -11.18
N GLU A 156 -25.61 -28.20 -10.68
CA GLU A 156 -26.51 -27.88 -9.56
C GLU A 156 -25.76 -27.56 -8.26
N ILE A 157 -24.77 -28.35 -7.89
CA ILE A 157 -23.96 -28.14 -6.67
C ILE A 157 -23.11 -26.88 -6.78
N ALA A 158 -22.53 -26.62 -7.97
CA ALA A 158 -21.62 -25.51 -8.19
C ALA A 158 -22.33 -24.16 -8.45
N GLU A 159 -23.64 -24.16 -8.73
CA GLU A 159 -24.37 -22.96 -9.17
C GLU A 159 -24.22 -21.77 -8.19
N VAL A 160 -24.43 -22.00 -6.90
CA VAL A 160 -24.36 -20.93 -5.89
C VAL A 160 -22.93 -20.38 -5.72
N PRO A 161 -21.89 -21.21 -5.50
CA PRO A 161 -20.50 -20.72 -5.45
C PRO A 161 -20.07 -20.01 -6.74
N MET A 162 -20.44 -20.55 -7.90
CA MET A 162 -20.09 -19.97 -9.20
C MET A 162 -20.72 -18.61 -9.42
N ARG A 163 -21.98 -18.44 -9.02
CA ARG A 163 -22.67 -17.16 -9.08
C ARG A 163 -21.99 -16.12 -8.18
N GLU A 164 -21.66 -16.49 -6.93
CA GLU A 164 -20.96 -15.60 -6.00
C GLU A 164 -19.57 -15.20 -6.48
N ILE A 165 -18.78 -16.14 -7.00
CA ILE A 165 -17.46 -15.86 -7.57
C ILE A 165 -17.59 -14.88 -8.74
N ARG A 166 -18.50 -15.14 -9.68
CA ARG A 166 -18.72 -14.30 -10.87
C ARG A 166 -19.17 -12.89 -10.49
N ASN A 167 -20.09 -12.76 -9.53
CA ASN A 167 -20.54 -11.46 -9.04
C ASN A 167 -19.38 -10.66 -8.45
N ARG A 168 -18.59 -11.27 -7.54
CA ARG A 168 -17.47 -10.59 -6.90
C ARG A 168 -16.36 -10.20 -7.89
N LEU A 169 -16.06 -11.07 -8.84
CA LEU A 169 -15.11 -10.75 -9.91
C LEU A 169 -15.66 -9.65 -10.84
N GLY A 170 -16.96 -9.66 -11.13
CA GLY A 170 -17.64 -8.62 -11.90
C GLY A 170 -17.47 -7.24 -11.24
N PHE A 171 -17.74 -7.13 -9.93
CA PHE A 171 -17.55 -5.87 -9.21
C PHE A 171 -16.10 -5.37 -9.24
N MET A 172 -15.13 -6.27 -9.23
CA MET A 172 -13.72 -5.89 -9.38
C MET A 172 -13.39 -5.40 -10.79
N MET A 173 -14.06 -5.93 -11.82
CA MET A 173 -13.99 -5.41 -13.19
C MET A 173 -14.58 -4.01 -13.31
N ASP A 174 -15.73 -3.79 -12.67
CA ASP A 174 -16.48 -2.51 -12.72
C ASP A 174 -15.68 -1.36 -12.08
N VAL A 175 -14.84 -1.64 -11.06
CA VAL A 175 -13.95 -0.64 -10.47
C VAL A 175 -12.58 -0.54 -11.15
N GLY A 176 -12.38 -1.16 -12.33
CA GLY A 176 -11.15 -1.03 -13.12
C GLY A 176 -9.95 -1.80 -12.56
N LEU A 177 -10.17 -2.96 -11.92
CA LEU A 177 -9.13 -3.82 -11.36
C LEU A 177 -8.87 -5.09 -12.19
N GLU A 178 -9.28 -5.13 -13.45
CA GLU A 178 -9.19 -6.29 -14.33
C GLU A 178 -7.79 -6.88 -14.49
N TYR A 179 -6.75 -6.05 -14.32
CA TYR A 179 -5.35 -6.42 -14.48
C TYR A 179 -4.71 -7.06 -13.24
N LEU A 180 -5.32 -6.91 -12.05
CA LEU A 180 -4.79 -7.51 -10.81
C LEU A 180 -4.93 -9.03 -10.83
N THR A 181 -3.91 -9.73 -10.31
CA THR A 181 -4.01 -11.16 -10.06
C THR A 181 -4.71 -11.43 -8.72
N LEU A 182 -5.46 -12.53 -8.64
CA LEU A 182 -6.17 -12.89 -7.41
C LEU A 182 -5.21 -13.16 -6.24
N GLU A 183 -3.98 -13.61 -6.51
CA GLU A 183 -2.93 -13.85 -5.49
C GLU A 183 -2.17 -12.59 -5.07
N ARG A 184 -2.48 -11.41 -5.65
CA ARG A 184 -1.76 -10.17 -5.39
C ARG A 184 -1.72 -9.86 -3.90
N ARG A 185 -0.53 -9.71 -3.34
CA ARG A 185 -0.36 -9.42 -1.90
C ARG A 185 -0.85 -8.03 -1.55
N ALA A 186 -1.62 -7.90 -0.48
CA ALA A 186 -2.16 -6.63 -0.02
C ALA A 186 -1.08 -5.55 0.19
N GLY A 187 0.09 -5.93 0.70
CA GLY A 187 1.23 -5.01 0.91
C GLY A 187 1.87 -4.48 -0.37
N THR A 188 1.52 -5.02 -1.55
CA THR A 188 2.02 -4.56 -2.86
C THR A 188 0.98 -3.76 -3.63
N LEU A 189 -0.22 -3.60 -3.08
CA LEU A 189 -1.27 -2.77 -3.66
C LEU A 189 -0.96 -1.29 -3.46
N SER A 190 -1.25 -0.48 -4.45
CA SER A 190 -1.31 0.97 -4.28
C SER A 190 -2.49 1.37 -3.39
N GLY A 191 -2.47 2.58 -2.82
CA GLY A 191 -3.57 3.09 -2.01
C GLY A 191 -4.91 3.03 -2.76
N GLY A 192 -4.94 3.48 -4.00
CA GLY A 192 -6.13 3.46 -4.85
C GLY A 192 -6.61 2.04 -5.19
N GLU A 193 -5.70 1.08 -5.46
CA GLU A 193 -6.08 -0.33 -5.67
C GLU A 193 -6.75 -0.91 -4.43
N GLY A 194 -6.17 -0.71 -3.25
CA GLY A 194 -6.74 -1.16 -1.98
C GLY A 194 -8.11 -0.56 -1.70
N GLN A 195 -8.29 0.73 -1.99
CA GLN A 195 -9.58 1.41 -1.82
C GLN A 195 -10.64 0.87 -2.78
N ARG A 196 -10.30 0.64 -4.05
CA ARG A 196 -11.23 0.06 -5.04
C ARG A 196 -11.62 -1.38 -4.72
N ILE A 197 -10.71 -2.19 -4.17
CA ILE A 197 -11.06 -3.54 -3.67
C ILE A 197 -12.11 -3.46 -2.55
N ARG A 198 -11.95 -2.51 -1.61
CA ARG A 198 -12.96 -2.28 -0.57
C ARG A 198 -14.28 -1.81 -1.16
N LEU A 199 -14.25 -0.88 -2.12
CA LEU A 199 -15.44 -0.42 -2.82
C LEU A 199 -16.16 -1.57 -3.53
N ALA A 200 -15.46 -2.40 -4.31
CA ALA A 200 -16.01 -3.58 -4.97
C ALA A 200 -16.68 -4.54 -3.98
N SER A 201 -16.06 -4.74 -2.81
CA SER A 201 -16.62 -5.55 -1.73
C SER A 201 -17.94 -4.97 -1.17
N GLN A 202 -18.03 -3.64 -1.05
CA GLN A 202 -19.24 -2.96 -0.55
C GLN A 202 -20.37 -2.97 -1.58
N ILE A 203 -20.07 -2.74 -2.85
CA ILE A 203 -21.04 -2.85 -3.96
C ILE A 203 -21.65 -4.26 -3.97
N GLY A 204 -20.81 -5.27 -3.79
CA GLY A 204 -21.23 -6.66 -3.72
C GLY A 204 -22.26 -6.97 -2.63
N SER A 205 -22.29 -6.17 -1.57
CA SER A 205 -23.28 -6.33 -0.48
C SER A 205 -24.68 -5.87 -0.85
N ARG A 206 -24.83 -5.06 -1.92
CA ARG A 206 -26.10 -4.45 -2.37
C ARG A 206 -26.93 -3.82 -1.24
N LEU A 207 -26.25 -3.22 -0.27
CA LEU A 207 -26.90 -2.51 0.82
C LEU A 207 -27.66 -1.30 0.26
N THR A 208 -28.84 -1.05 0.82
CA THR A 208 -29.69 0.11 0.50
C THR A 208 -29.83 1.00 1.74
N GLY A 209 -30.05 2.31 1.54
CA GLY A 209 -30.19 3.26 2.65
C GLY A 209 -28.90 3.49 3.43
N THR A 210 -27.75 3.22 2.81
CA THR A 210 -26.42 3.35 3.42
C THR A 210 -25.76 4.67 2.99
N LEU A 211 -24.97 5.26 3.88
CA LEU A 211 -24.09 6.38 3.57
C LEU A 211 -22.69 5.85 3.20
N TYR A 212 -22.26 6.11 1.99
CA TYR A 212 -20.90 5.84 1.51
C TYR A 212 -20.09 7.13 1.53
N ILE A 213 -18.92 7.10 2.16
CA ILE A 213 -17.95 8.19 2.17
C ILE A 213 -16.66 7.67 1.54
N LEU A 214 -16.25 8.30 0.44
CA LEU A 214 -15.07 7.93 -0.33
C LEU A 214 -14.10 9.12 -0.39
N ASP A 215 -12.84 8.85 -0.11
CA ASP A 215 -11.77 9.83 -0.13
C ASP A 215 -10.87 9.55 -1.34
N GLU A 216 -10.90 10.47 -2.33
CA GLU A 216 -10.12 10.41 -3.57
C GLU A 216 -10.16 9.04 -4.28
N PRO A 217 -11.33 8.46 -4.60
CA PRO A 217 -11.42 7.12 -5.19
C PRO A 217 -10.82 7.01 -6.60
N THR A 218 -10.53 8.14 -7.27
CA THR A 218 -9.88 8.19 -8.60
C THR A 218 -8.37 8.06 -8.55
N ILE A 219 -7.76 8.00 -7.34
CA ILE A 219 -6.30 7.87 -7.20
C ILE A 219 -5.74 6.70 -8.01
N GLY A 220 -4.72 6.98 -8.85
CA GLY A 220 -4.03 5.99 -9.67
C GLY A 220 -4.86 5.45 -10.83
N LEU A 221 -6.03 6.00 -11.12
CA LEU A 221 -6.80 5.69 -12.32
C LEU A 221 -6.29 6.46 -13.52
N HIS A 222 -6.35 5.81 -14.68
CA HIS A 222 -6.28 6.48 -15.96
C HIS A 222 -7.65 7.07 -16.28
N GLN A 223 -7.71 8.19 -17.01
CA GLN A 223 -8.97 8.85 -17.40
C GLN A 223 -10.01 7.90 -18.00
N ARG A 224 -9.57 6.91 -18.79
CA ARG A 224 -10.44 5.87 -19.35
C ARG A 224 -11.17 5.04 -18.29
N ASP A 225 -10.53 4.83 -17.13
CA ASP A 225 -11.08 3.97 -16.08
C ASP A 225 -11.96 4.78 -15.11
N ASN A 226 -11.86 6.13 -15.12
CA ASN A 226 -12.71 7.02 -14.32
C ASN A 226 -14.20 6.85 -14.67
N ASP A 227 -14.53 6.66 -15.96
CA ASP A 227 -15.92 6.49 -16.38
C ASP A 227 -16.56 5.25 -15.75
N LYS A 228 -15.81 4.14 -15.62
CA LYS A 228 -16.30 2.93 -14.95
C LYS A 228 -16.59 3.21 -13.47
N LEU A 229 -15.67 3.87 -12.78
CA LEU A 229 -15.85 4.24 -11.38
C LEU A 229 -17.05 5.18 -11.19
N ILE A 230 -17.18 6.21 -12.02
CA ILE A 230 -18.32 7.16 -11.98
C ILE A 230 -19.65 6.41 -12.17
N ASN A 231 -19.73 5.51 -13.15
CA ASN A 231 -20.93 4.69 -13.37
C ASN A 231 -21.26 3.84 -12.14
N THR A 232 -20.24 3.23 -11.53
CA THR A 232 -20.38 2.45 -10.30
C THR A 232 -20.91 3.29 -9.13
N LEU A 233 -20.44 4.54 -8.97
CA LEU A 233 -20.94 5.47 -7.95
C LEU A 233 -22.39 5.89 -8.21
N HIS A 234 -22.76 6.08 -9.47
CA HIS A 234 -24.15 6.35 -9.85
C HIS A 234 -25.05 5.14 -9.57
N GLU A 235 -24.62 3.92 -9.88
CA GLU A 235 -25.37 2.70 -9.54
C GLU A 235 -25.60 2.57 -8.04
N LEU A 236 -24.57 2.84 -7.20
CA LEU A 236 -24.72 2.86 -5.75
C LEU A 236 -25.77 3.89 -5.28
N ARG A 237 -25.73 5.10 -5.84
CA ARG A 237 -26.72 6.16 -5.57
C ARG A 237 -28.13 5.70 -5.98
N ASP A 238 -28.27 5.16 -7.17
CA ASP A 238 -29.56 4.77 -7.75
C ASP A 238 -30.21 3.57 -7.03
N LEU A 239 -29.42 2.80 -6.28
CA LEU A 239 -29.92 1.80 -5.32
C LEU A 239 -30.56 2.43 -4.05
N GLY A 240 -30.66 3.76 -3.95
CA GLY A 240 -31.21 4.47 -2.80
C GLY A 240 -30.20 4.77 -1.70
N ASN A 241 -28.93 4.79 -2.00
CA ASN A 241 -27.86 5.17 -1.09
C ASN A 241 -27.48 6.66 -1.21
N THR A 242 -26.84 7.18 -0.18
CA THR A 242 -26.18 8.49 -0.23
C THR A 242 -24.68 8.28 -0.43
N VAL A 243 -24.11 8.94 -1.44
CA VAL A 243 -22.69 8.85 -1.77
C VAL A 243 -22.04 10.23 -1.62
N ILE A 244 -21.06 10.35 -0.74
CA ILE A 244 -20.24 11.54 -0.55
C ILE A 244 -18.82 11.20 -1.01
N VAL A 245 -18.28 12.01 -1.93
CA VAL A 245 -16.94 11.81 -2.48
C VAL A 245 -16.12 13.06 -2.23
N VAL A 246 -14.95 12.91 -1.64
CA VAL A 246 -13.93 13.95 -1.59
C VAL A 246 -13.04 13.77 -2.82
N GLU A 247 -12.99 14.77 -3.71
CA GLU A 247 -12.34 14.61 -5.02
C GLU A 247 -11.72 15.90 -5.55
N HIS A 248 -10.72 15.71 -6.41
CA HIS A 248 -10.04 16.76 -7.15
C HIS A 248 -10.12 16.52 -8.68
N ASP A 249 -10.61 15.37 -9.11
CA ASP A 249 -10.78 15.02 -10.51
C ASP A 249 -11.97 15.76 -11.14
N GLU A 250 -11.71 16.47 -12.24
CA GLU A 250 -12.72 17.29 -12.92
C GLU A 250 -13.91 16.47 -13.41
N ALA A 251 -13.68 15.26 -13.97
CA ALA A 251 -14.73 14.44 -14.55
C ALA A 251 -15.68 13.95 -13.44
N THR A 252 -15.14 13.52 -12.32
CA THR A 252 -15.92 13.07 -11.15
C THR A 252 -16.72 14.22 -10.53
N ILE A 253 -16.13 15.41 -10.38
CA ILE A 253 -16.82 16.59 -9.86
C ILE A 253 -17.98 16.97 -10.79
N ARG A 254 -17.76 17.00 -12.10
CA ARG A 254 -18.82 17.32 -13.10
C ARG A 254 -19.93 16.29 -13.16
N ALA A 255 -19.64 15.03 -12.85
CA ALA A 255 -20.61 13.94 -12.84
C ALA A 255 -21.43 13.88 -11.54
N SER A 256 -21.06 14.62 -10.49
CA SER A 256 -21.80 14.66 -9.23
C SER A 256 -23.09 15.47 -9.37
N ASP A 257 -24.10 15.17 -8.54
CA ASP A 257 -25.36 15.91 -8.50
C ASP A 257 -25.21 17.26 -7.80
N TYR A 258 -24.34 17.32 -6.78
CA TYR A 258 -24.19 18.46 -5.88
C TYR A 258 -22.72 18.67 -5.52
N LEU A 259 -22.26 19.93 -5.54
CA LEU A 259 -20.92 20.33 -5.14
C LEU A 259 -20.96 21.07 -3.80
N VAL A 260 -20.00 20.75 -2.94
CA VAL A 260 -19.65 21.56 -1.77
C VAL A 260 -18.16 21.88 -1.86
N ASP A 261 -17.84 23.15 -2.07
CA ASP A 261 -16.47 23.63 -2.19
C ASP A 261 -16.01 24.26 -0.88
N VAL A 262 -14.90 23.72 -0.33
CA VAL A 262 -14.34 24.13 0.95
C VAL A 262 -13.05 24.90 0.72
N GLY A 263 -12.92 26.09 1.28
CA GLY A 263 -11.76 26.96 1.08
C GLY A 263 -11.75 28.14 2.05
N PRO A 264 -11.23 29.34 1.60
CA PRO A 264 -10.60 29.62 0.31
C PRO A 264 -9.17 29.11 0.15
N GLY A 265 -8.47 28.80 1.25
CA GLY A 265 -7.10 28.28 1.28
C GLY A 265 -6.99 27.00 2.09
N ALA A 266 -5.76 26.61 2.43
CA ALA A 266 -5.48 25.43 3.25
C ALA A 266 -5.21 25.81 4.72
N GLY A 267 -5.36 24.87 5.64
CA GLY A 267 -5.08 25.02 7.06
C GLY A 267 -5.88 26.17 7.70
N VAL A 268 -5.21 27.08 8.36
CA VAL A 268 -5.84 28.24 9.06
C VAL A 268 -6.57 29.21 8.12
N HIS A 269 -6.26 29.16 6.84
CA HIS A 269 -6.89 29.99 5.80
C HIS A 269 -8.09 29.33 5.13
N GLY A 270 -8.40 28.10 5.51
CA GLY A 270 -9.49 27.27 4.97
C GLY A 270 -10.68 27.13 5.91
N GLY A 271 -11.41 26.04 5.75
CA GLY A 271 -12.50 25.63 6.64
C GLY A 271 -13.83 26.39 6.45
N GLN A 272 -14.00 27.10 5.35
CA GLN A 272 -15.24 27.81 5.01
C GLN A 272 -15.91 27.18 3.79
N ILE A 273 -17.24 27.17 3.77
CA ILE A 273 -17.98 26.81 2.55
C ILE A 273 -17.96 28.01 1.61
N ILE A 274 -17.23 27.91 0.52
CA ILE A 274 -17.09 28.96 -0.49
C ILE A 274 -18.24 28.92 -1.48
N ALA A 275 -18.61 27.71 -1.88
CA ALA A 275 -19.72 27.49 -2.80
C ALA A 275 -20.41 26.15 -2.46
N ALA A 276 -21.74 26.12 -2.58
CA ALA A 276 -22.52 24.90 -2.46
C ALA A 276 -23.77 25.01 -3.35
N GLY A 277 -24.09 23.92 -4.07
CA GLY A 277 -25.27 23.88 -4.93
C GLY A 277 -25.24 22.75 -5.95
N PRO A 278 -26.37 22.54 -6.66
CA PRO A 278 -26.44 21.61 -7.78
C PRO A 278 -25.43 22.00 -8.86
N ILE A 279 -24.72 20.99 -9.42
CA ILE A 279 -23.66 21.22 -10.43
C ILE A 279 -24.14 22.08 -11.61
N PRO A 280 -25.29 21.83 -12.26
CA PRO A 280 -25.72 22.61 -13.42
C PRO A 280 -25.97 24.11 -13.11
N GLU A 281 -26.32 24.43 -11.87
CA GLU A 281 -26.60 25.79 -11.41
C GLU A 281 -25.32 26.51 -11.00
N ILE A 282 -24.50 25.85 -10.15
CA ILE A 282 -23.31 26.46 -9.58
C ILE A 282 -22.23 26.73 -10.63
N LEU A 283 -22.16 25.91 -11.69
CA LEU A 283 -21.24 26.16 -12.81
C LEU A 283 -21.63 27.38 -13.67
N LYS A 284 -22.86 27.87 -13.56
CA LYS A 284 -23.33 29.11 -14.21
C LYS A 284 -23.17 30.35 -13.32
N ASP A 285 -23.03 30.14 -12.02
CA ASP A 285 -22.91 31.24 -11.05
C ASP A 285 -21.49 31.83 -11.06
N VAL A 286 -21.33 32.94 -11.76
CA VAL A 286 -20.05 33.67 -11.86
C VAL A 286 -19.78 34.59 -10.65
N SER A 287 -20.73 34.72 -9.73
CA SER A 287 -20.61 35.58 -8.55
C SER A 287 -19.75 34.97 -7.44
N LYS A 288 -19.60 33.66 -7.41
CA LYS A 288 -18.84 32.92 -6.40
C LYS A 288 -17.34 33.03 -6.66
N LYS A 289 -16.60 33.45 -5.65
CA LYS A 289 -15.13 33.51 -5.67
C LYS A 289 -14.56 32.16 -5.20
N SER A 290 -14.58 31.17 -6.03
CA SER A 290 -14.06 29.81 -5.78
C SER A 290 -13.00 29.46 -6.81
N LEU A 291 -11.82 29.06 -6.34
CA LEU A 291 -10.75 28.58 -7.23
C LEU A 291 -11.19 27.33 -8.00
N THR A 292 -11.87 26.39 -7.34
CA THR A 292 -12.42 25.19 -7.99
C THR A 292 -13.35 25.56 -9.15
N LEU A 293 -14.30 26.48 -8.91
CA LEU A 293 -15.22 26.93 -9.95
C LEU A 293 -14.51 27.68 -11.08
N ASP A 294 -13.49 28.48 -10.79
CA ASP A 294 -12.72 29.21 -11.81
C ASP A 294 -12.03 28.23 -12.78
N TYR A 295 -11.49 27.10 -12.28
CA TYR A 295 -10.95 26.05 -13.15
C TYR A 295 -12.05 25.30 -13.90
N LEU A 296 -13.12 24.89 -13.23
CA LEU A 296 -14.26 24.20 -13.87
C LEU A 296 -14.98 25.06 -14.92
N GLN A 297 -15.01 26.36 -14.75
CA GLN A 297 -15.60 27.33 -15.72
C GLN A 297 -14.61 27.72 -16.83
N GLY A 298 -13.36 27.24 -16.78
CA GLY A 298 -12.32 27.59 -17.76
C GLY A 298 -11.78 29.02 -17.63
N LYS A 299 -12.07 29.73 -16.53
CA LYS A 299 -11.47 31.05 -16.26
C LYS A 299 -10.00 30.97 -15.89
N GLN A 300 -9.61 29.87 -15.25
CA GLN A 300 -8.23 29.53 -14.96
C GLN A 300 -7.88 28.18 -15.58
N PHE A 301 -6.65 28.03 -15.99
CA PHE A 301 -6.09 26.76 -16.52
C PHE A 301 -4.60 26.72 -16.30
N ILE A 302 -4.02 25.54 -16.41
CA ILE A 302 -2.57 25.31 -16.35
C ILE A 302 -2.03 25.51 -17.77
N GLU A 303 -1.17 26.49 -17.94
CA GLU A 303 -0.58 26.82 -19.23
C GLU A 303 0.34 25.71 -19.72
N VAL A 304 0.22 25.35 -20.99
CA VAL A 304 1.15 24.44 -21.65
C VAL A 304 2.36 25.26 -22.13
N PRO A 305 3.61 24.87 -21.79
CA PRO A 305 4.80 25.62 -22.20
C PRO A 305 4.94 25.70 -23.72
N ASP A 306 5.06 26.90 -24.27
CA ASP A 306 5.32 27.12 -25.70
C ASP A 306 6.69 26.62 -26.13
N LYS A 307 7.69 26.73 -25.25
CA LYS A 307 9.07 26.34 -25.51
C LYS A 307 9.45 25.10 -24.72
N ARG A 308 9.87 24.06 -25.42
CA ARG A 308 10.40 22.82 -24.83
C ARG A 308 11.87 22.66 -25.15
N ARG A 309 12.62 22.04 -24.23
CA ARG A 309 14.02 21.69 -24.47
C ARG A 309 14.09 20.65 -25.59
N LYS A 310 14.76 20.98 -26.69
CA LYS A 310 14.91 20.08 -27.85
C LYS A 310 15.69 18.82 -27.48
N VAL A 311 15.24 17.69 -27.97
CA VAL A 311 16.00 16.44 -27.97
C VAL A 311 16.67 16.34 -29.33
N THR A 312 18.02 16.38 -29.35
CA THR A 312 18.82 16.33 -30.59
C THR A 312 19.58 15.02 -30.65
N THR A 313 19.67 14.43 -31.82
CA THR A 313 20.48 13.24 -32.10
C THR A 313 21.82 13.64 -32.75
N GLY A 314 22.88 12.83 -32.61
CA GLY A 314 24.21 13.06 -33.21
C GLY A 314 25.33 13.15 -32.18
N VAL A 315 26.55 13.39 -32.64
CA VAL A 315 27.78 13.34 -31.82
C VAL A 315 27.79 14.36 -30.67
N HIS A 316 27.13 15.50 -30.85
CA HIS A 316 26.93 16.54 -29.82
C HIS A 316 25.47 16.63 -29.38
N GLY A 317 24.69 15.53 -29.54
CA GLY A 317 23.28 15.47 -29.23
C GLY A 317 22.97 15.26 -27.75
N THR A 318 21.70 15.02 -27.48
CA THR A 318 21.22 14.71 -26.14
C THR A 318 21.69 13.30 -25.74
N ASN A 319 22.26 13.16 -24.55
CA ASN A 319 22.62 11.87 -23.98
C ASN A 319 21.38 11.13 -23.53
N PHE A 320 21.41 9.79 -23.56
CA PHE A 320 20.28 8.95 -23.20
C PHE A 320 20.68 7.89 -22.18
N LEU A 321 19.80 7.67 -21.24
CA LEU A 321 19.78 6.46 -20.44
C LEU A 321 18.90 5.44 -21.17
N LYS A 322 19.40 4.24 -21.46
CA LYS A 322 18.73 3.26 -22.32
C LYS A 322 18.50 1.96 -21.59
N VAL A 323 17.24 1.59 -21.42
CA VAL A 323 16.82 0.25 -20.97
C VAL A 323 16.70 -0.63 -22.20
N LYS A 324 17.32 -1.80 -22.18
CA LYS A 324 17.30 -2.78 -23.27
C LYS A 324 16.67 -4.08 -22.83
N GLY A 325 15.73 -4.58 -23.63
CA GLY A 325 15.16 -5.91 -23.48
C GLY A 325 14.45 -6.14 -22.13
N ALA A 326 13.64 -5.20 -21.66
CA ALA A 326 12.92 -5.34 -20.41
C ALA A 326 11.76 -6.32 -20.55
N THR A 327 11.74 -7.36 -19.69
CA THR A 327 10.74 -8.44 -19.64
C THR A 327 10.09 -8.59 -18.28
N ALA A 328 10.39 -7.70 -17.34
CA ALA A 328 9.82 -7.74 -15.99
C ALA A 328 8.29 -7.66 -16.01
N ASN A 329 7.63 -8.55 -15.27
CA ASN A 329 6.18 -8.64 -15.16
C ASN A 329 5.49 -8.74 -16.54
N ASN A 330 4.69 -7.74 -16.92
CA ASN A 330 3.94 -7.71 -18.18
C ASN A 330 4.72 -7.07 -19.36
N LEU A 331 5.97 -6.66 -19.17
CA LEU A 331 6.77 -6.04 -20.22
C LEU A 331 7.14 -7.04 -21.33
N LYS A 332 7.04 -6.64 -22.59
CA LYS A 332 7.17 -7.50 -23.78
C LYS A 332 8.54 -7.32 -24.47
N ASN A 333 9.64 -7.51 -23.74
CA ASN A 333 11.01 -7.35 -24.27
C ASN A 333 11.22 -5.98 -24.91
N ILE A 334 10.83 -4.93 -24.18
CA ILE A 334 10.83 -3.57 -24.70
C ILE A 334 12.19 -2.87 -24.52
N ASP A 335 12.51 -2.00 -25.50
CA ASP A 335 13.64 -1.06 -25.44
C ASP A 335 13.09 0.35 -25.22
N VAL A 336 13.66 1.10 -24.27
CA VAL A 336 13.22 2.46 -23.96
C VAL A 336 14.44 3.37 -23.74
N GLU A 337 14.36 4.60 -24.26
CA GLU A 337 15.40 5.61 -24.11
C GLU A 337 14.86 6.83 -23.36
N PHE A 338 15.57 7.24 -22.32
CA PHE A 338 15.25 8.41 -21.50
C PHE A 338 16.29 9.52 -21.76
N PRO A 339 15.90 10.67 -22.32
CA PRO A 339 16.85 11.76 -22.60
C PRO A 339 17.30 12.43 -21.29
N VAL A 340 18.62 12.50 -21.10
CA VAL A 340 19.23 13.11 -19.91
C VAL A 340 19.06 14.63 -19.93
N GLY A 341 18.80 15.22 -18.76
CA GLY A 341 18.57 16.67 -18.60
C GLY A 341 17.23 17.16 -19.17
N ARG A 342 16.25 16.26 -19.26
CA ARG A 342 14.89 16.54 -19.74
C ARG A 342 13.85 16.10 -18.71
N PHE A 343 12.70 16.75 -18.74
CA PHE A 343 11.51 16.31 -18.04
C PHE A 343 10.76 15.33 -18.96
N THR A 344 10.70 14.06 -18.54
CA THR A 344 10.09 12.97 -19.32
C THR A 344 8.87 12.44 -18.57
N ALA A 345 7.70 12.47 -19.20
CA ALA A 345 6.48 11.87 -18.68
C ALA A 345 6.30 10.45 -19.21
N ILE A 346 5.99 9.50 -18.33
CA ILE A 346 5.66 8.12 -18.68
C ILE A 346 4.17 7.93 -18.39
N THR A 347 3.40 7.63 -19.42
CA THR A 347 1.94 7.53 -19.34
C THR A 347 1.45 6.17 -19.83
N GLY A 348 0.20 5.85 -19.55
CA GLY A 348 -0.46 4.62 -19.98
C GLY A 348 -1.56 4.22 -18.98
N VAL A 349 -2.46 3.34 -19.40
CA VAL A 349 -3.57 2.84 -18.57
C VAL A 349 -3.05 2.13 -17.30
N SER A 350 -3.91 2.00 -16.30
CA SER A 350 -3.58 1.25 -15.09
C SER A 350 -3.18 -0.19 -15.46
N GLY A 351 -2.13 -0.73 -14.81
CA GLY A 351 -1.61 -2.05 -15.14
C GLY A 351 -0.80 -2.18 -16.44
N SER A 352 -0.55 -1.09 -17.20
CA SER A 352 0.21 -1.15 -18.48
C SER A 352 1.70 -1.47 -18.32
N GLY A 353 2.25 -1.49 -17.10
CA GLY A 353 3.66 -1.79 -16.86
C GLY A 353 4.54 -0.56 -16.59
N LYS A 354 3.96 0.63 -16.37
CA LYS A 354 4.70 1.86 -16.02
C LYS A 354 5.62 1.65 -14.82
N SER A 355 5.08 1.16 -13.71
CA SER A 355 5.83 0.91 -12.48
C SER A 355 6.86 -0.22 -12.66
N SER A 356 6.54 -1.25 -13.45
CA SER A 356 7.50 -2.31 -13.79
C SER A 356 8.72 -1.76 -14.52
N LEU A 357 8.52 -0.87 -15.50
CA LEU A 357 9.61 -0.25 -16.24
C LEU A 357 10.42 0.73 -15.37
N VAL A 358 9.71 1.64 -14.68
CA VAL A 358 10.35 2.76 -13.96
C VAL A 358 10.92 2.32 -12.63
N TYR A 359 10.12 1.56 -11.86
CA TYR A 359 10.51 1.18 -10.51
C TYR A 359 11.28 -0.12 -10.47
N ASP A 360 10.72 -1.22 -11.02
CA ASP A 360 11.36 -2.54 -10.92
C ASP A 360 12.62 -2.65 -11.77
N VAL A 361 12.63 -2.09 -12.97
CA VAL A 361 13.81 -2.14 -13.85
C VAL A 361 14.73 -0.94 -13.61
N LEU A 362 14.28 0.29 -13.88
CA LEU A 362 15.14 1.46 -13.90
C LEU A 362 15.62 1.85 -12.50
N TYR A 363 14.70 2.12 -11.56
CA TYR A 363 15.06 2.58 -10.22
C TYR A 363 15.89 1.56 -9.45
N LYS A 364 15.43 0.30 -9.35
CA LYS A 364 16.13 -0.73 -8.60
C LYS A 364 17.53 -0.98 -9.12
N THR A 365 17.73 -0.99 -10.45
CA THR A 365 19.07 -1.12 -11.06
C THR A 365 19.99 0.04 -10.66
N LEU A 366 19.48 1.27 -10.77
CA LEU A 366 20.25 2.46 -10.43
C LEU A 366 20.51 2.58 -8.92
N ALA A 367 19.55 2.24 -8.09
CA ALA A 367 19.69 2.26 -6.63
C ALA A 367 20.73 1.25 -6.14
N ASN A 368 20.76 0.04 -6.70
CA ASN A 368 21.79 -0.95 -6.40
C ASN A 368 23.17 -0.42 -6.82
N ARG A 369 23.25 0.29 -7.94
CA ARG A 369 24.52 0.84 -8.45
C ARG A 369 25.04 2.05 -7.67
N PHE A 370 24.17 3.01 -7.35
CA PHE A 370 24.56 4.32 -6.80
C PHE A 370 24.26 4.50 -5.31
N ASN A 371 23.26 3.80 -4.78
CA ASN A 371 22.81 3.96 -3.40
C ASN A 371 23.18 2.76 -2.50
N SER A 372 23.98 1.79 -3.02
CA SER A 372 24.36 0.56 -2.30
C SER A 372 23.15 -0.22 -1.78
N ALA A 373 22.04 -0.19 -2.49
CA ALA A 373 20.86 -0.99 -2.21
C ALA A 373 21.05 -2.44 -2.69
N ASP A 374 20.24 -3.36 -2.17
CA ASP A 374 20.21 -4.78 -2.58
C ASP A 374 18.78 -5.16 -2.97
N TYR A 375 18.26 -4.53 -4.01
CA TYR A 375 16.94 -4.84 -4.53
C TYR A 375 17.00 -5.97 -5.56
N ARG A 376 15.97 -6.81 -5.58
CA ARG A 376 15.75 -7.71 -6.71
C ARG A 376 15.31 -6.87 -7.90
N VAL A 377 16.15 -6.81 -8.92
CA VAL A 377 15.90 -6.04 -10.14
C VAL A 377 14.99 -6.82 -11.08
N GLY A 378 14.07 -6.11 -11.73
CA GLY A 378 13.23 -6.67 -12.78
C GLY A 378 14.04 -7.13 -14.00
N GLU A 379 13.61 -8.19 -14.65
CA GLU A 379 14.33 -8.80 -15.76
C GLU A 379 14.49 -7.85 -16.94
N HIS A 380 15.74 -7.65 -17.37
CA HIS A 380 16.12 -6.85 -18.54
C HIS A 380 17.51 -7.27 -19.02
N LYS A 381 17.85 -6.96 -20.27
CA LYS A 381 19.15 -7.31 -20.85
C LYS A 381 20.27 -6.39 -20.41
N ALA A 382 20.07 -5.08 -20.47
CA ALA A 382 21.08 -4.09 -20.12
C ALA A 382 20.47 -2.72 -19.81
N LEU A 383 21.20 -1.94 -18.99
CA LEU A 383 20.98 -0.51 -18.78
C LEU A 383 22.25 0.24 -19.20
N LEU A 384 22.15 1.11 -20.21
CA LEU A 384 23.26 1.87 -20.79
C LEU A 384 23.12 3.36 -20.47
N GLY A 385 24.24 4.12 -20.55
CA GLY A 385 24.25 5.56 -20.28
C GLY A 385 24.42 5.90 -18.80
N LEU A 386 24.91 4.95 -18.00
CA LEU A 386 25.10 5.11 -16.55
C LEU A 386 26.15 6.20 -16.22
N GLU A 387 27.06 6.49 -17.13
CA GLU A 387 28.07 7.53 -16.99
C GLU A 387 27.51 8.96 -16.93
N TYR A 388 26.28 9.15 -17.36
CA TYR A 388 25.62 10.47 -17.32
C TYR A 388 24.93 10.77 -15.99
N ILE A 389 24.80 9.78 -15.12
CA ILE A 389 24.08 9.85 -13.83
C ILE A 389 25.03 9.40 -12.73
N ASN A 390 24.96 10.03 -11.57
CA ASN A 390 25.71 9.62 -10.39
C ASN A 390 24.83 9.41 -9.15
N ARG A 391 23.52 9.71 -9.26
CA ARG A 391 22.56 9.60 -8.18
C ARG A 391 21.16 9.34 -8.73
N VAL A 392 20.38 8.51 -8.03
CA VAL A 392 18.96 8.32 -8.29
C VAL A 392 18.16 8.59 -7.03
N ILE A 393 17.05 9.29 -7.17
CA ILE A 393 16.14 9.65 -6.08
C ILE A 393 14.75 9.24 -6.50
N ASN A 394 14.08 8.47 -5.63
CA ASN A 394 12.68 8.10 -5.79
C ASN A 394 11.83 8.94 -4.85
N ILE A 395 10.84 9.63 -5.41
CA ILE A 395 9.89 10.48 -4.69
C ILE A 395 8.51 9.88 -4.87
N ASP A 396 8.15 9.01 -3.95
CA ASP A 396 6.88 8.29 -3.88
C ASP A 396 5.99 8.82 -2.74
N GLN A 397 4.77 8.33 -2.67
CA GLN A 397 3.77 8.70 -1.67
C GLN A 397 3.92 7.95 -0.34
N SER A 398 4.97 7.13 -0.16
CA SER A 398 5.20 6.42 1.09
C SER A 398 5.44 7.40 2.25
N PRO A 399 5.03 7.08 3.48
CA PRO A 399 5.22 7.95 4.64
C PRO A 399 6.69 8.33 4.86
N ILE A 400 6.96 9.57 5.30
CA ILE A 400 8.30 10.04 5.65
C ILE A 400 8.85 9.44 6.95
N GLY A 401 8.05 8.63 7.63
CA GLY A 401 8.42 7.88 8.82
C GLY A 401 7.24 7.10 9.39
N ARG A 402 7.54 6.10 10.20
CA ARG A 402 6.54 5.17 10.77
C ARG A 402 6.13 5.51 12.20
N THR A 403 6.71 6.53 12.79
CA THR A 403 6.48 6.90 14.20
C THR A 403 6.06 8.36 14.33
N PRO A 404 5.35 8.74 15.40
CA PRO A 404 4.99 10.13 15.66
C PRO A 404 6.17 11.09 15.83
N ARG A 405 7.41 10.59 16.00
CA ARG A 405 8.62 11.42 16.08
C ARG A 405 9.06 11.97 14.73
N SER A 406 8.76 11.28 13.64
CA SER A 406 9.05 11.79 12.30
C SER A 406 8.08 12.93 11.97
N ASN A 407 8.60 14.04 11.49
CA ASN A 407 7.84 15.23 11.14
C ASN A 407 8.54 16.02 10.02
N PRO A 408 7.87 17.01 9.38
CA PRO A 408 8.44 17.82 8.31
C PRO A 408 9.79 18.43 8.66
N ALA A 409 9.91 19.09 9.84
CA ALA A 409 11.14 19.77 10.26
C ALA A 409 12.34 18.83 10.39
N THR A 410 12.11 17.60 10.89
CA THR A 410 13.18 16.59 10.99
C THR A 410 13.58 16.06 9.64
N TYR A 411 12.63 15.83 8.75
CA TYR A 411 12.88 15.22 7.45
C TYR A 411 13.66 16.14 6.52
N VAL A 412 13.31 17.43 6.46
CA VAL A 412 14.05 18.41 5.64
C VAL A 412 15.36 18.87 6.31
N GLY A 413 15.68 18.36 7.51
CA GLY A 413 16.90 18.71 8.24
C GLY A 413 16.90 20.08 8.92
N ALA A 414 15.77 20.78 8.97
CA ALA A 414 15.62 22.06 9.65
C ALA A 414 15.71 21.93 11.19
N TRP A 415 15.27 20.79 11.73
CA TRP A 415 15.23 20.56 13.17
C TRP A 415 16.60 20.58 13.85
N GLY A 416 17.65 20.11 13.18
CA GLY A 416 19.03 20.20 13.68
C GLY A 416 19.43 21.63 13.99
N PHE A 417 19.23 22.50 13.05
CA PHE A 417 19.54 23.92 13.15
C PHE A 417 18.69 24.65 14.19
N ILE A 418 17.41 24.30 14.29
CA ILE A 418 16.53 24.88 15.33
C ILE A 418 17.07 24.53 16.73
N ARG A 419 17.51 23.29 16.95
CA ARG A 419 18.12 22.89 18.23
C ARG A 419 19.42 23.63 18.54
N ASP A 420 20.27 23.81 17.53
CA ASP A 420 21.51 24.58 17.66
C ASP A 420 21.21 26.02 18.06
N LEU A 421 20.19 26.63 17.45
CA LEU A 421 19.74 27.97 17.76
C LEU A 421 19.24 28.10 19.22
N PHE A 422 18.42 27.14 19.67
CA PHE A 422 17.95 27.13 21.06
C PHE A 422 19.09 26.95 22.07
N SER A 423 20.07 26.12 21.75
CA SER A 423 21.25 25.91 22.61
C SER A 423 22.16 27.15 22.67
N SER A 424 22.08 28.06 21.69
CA SER A 424 22.83 29.31 21.65
C SER A 424 22.18 30.45 22.43
N THR A 425 20.94 30.28 22.92
CA THR A 425 20.26 31.30 23.76
C THR A 425 21.01 31.49 25.08
N GLU A 426 20.86 32.69 25.68
CA GLU A 426 21.50 33.01 26.95
C GLU A 426 21.09 32.06 28.06
N ASP A 427 19.78 31.81 28.21
CA ASP A 427 19.22 30.85 29.18
C ASP A 427 19.80 29.46 29.06
N ALA A 428 19.95 28.94 27.84
CA ALA A 428 20.51 27.60 27.59
C ALA A 428 22.01 27.57 27.90
N ARG A 429 22.77 28.64 27.56
CA ARG A 429 24.20 28.75 27.84
C ARG A 429 24.49 28.81 29.33
N VAL A 430 23.74 29.61 30.08
CA VAL A 430 23.86 29.70 31.53
C VAL A 430 23.61 28.36 32.19
N ARG A 431 22.68 27.56 31.69
CA ARG A 431 22.35 26.23 32.20
C ARG A 431 23.31 25.15 31.66
N GLY A 432 24.27 25.48 30.78
CA GLY A 432 25.20 24.53 30.17
C GLY A 432 24.54 23.55 29.19
N TRP A 433 23.38 23.91 28.61
CA TRP A 433 22.57 23.04 27.78
C TRP A 433 23.06 23.01 26.32
N LYS A 434 23.27 21.79 25.83
CA LYS A 434 23.69 21.50 24.46
C LYS A 434 22.49 21.23 23.56
N PRO A 435 22.63 21.18 22.20
CA PRO A 435 21.55 20.90 21.27
C PRO A 435 20.77 19.60 21.54
N GLY A 436 21.40 18.62 22.21
CA GLY A 436 20.75 17.38 22.64
C GLY A 436 19.59 17.60 23.61
N ARG A 437 19.66 18.64 24.46
CA ARG A 437 18.58 19.00 25.40
C ARG A 437 17.28 19.35 24.68
N PHE A 438 17.38 19.94 23.52
CA PHE A 438 16.24 20.37 22.67
C PHE A 438 15.82 19.29 21.66
N SER A 439 16.22 18.02 21.88
CA SER A 439 15.83 16.88 21.06
C SER A 439 14.77 16.04 21.75
N PHE A 440 13.66 15.78 21.08
CA PHE A 440 12.65 14.83 21.56
C PHE A 440 13.07 13.36 21.31
N ASN A 441 14.20 13.09 20.64
CA ASN A 441 14.71 11.74 20.37
C ASN A 441 15.75 11.28 21.41
N VAL A 442 16.33 12.18 22.18
CA VAL A 442 17.44 11.92 23.12
C VAL A 442 16.99 12.19 24.53
N LYS A 443 17.45 11.37 25.47
CA LYS A 443 17.21 11.61 26.91
C LYS A 443 17.83 12.92 27.38
N GLY A 444 17.20 13.54 28.36
CA GLY A 444 17.72 14.75 29.03
C GLY A 444 16.87 15.99 28.86
N GLY A 445 16.01 16.10 27.82
CA GLY A 445 15.10 17.22 27.64
C GLY A 445 13.73 16.79 27.11
N ARG A 446 13.59 15.54 26.71
CA ARG A 446 12.31 14.97 26.29
C ARG A 446 11.48 14.54 27.50
N CYS A 447 10.19 14.47 27.33
CA CYS A 447 9.31 13.81 28.29
C CYS A 447 9.63 12.32 28.33
N GLU A 448 10.09 11.79 29.48
CA GLU A 448 10.48 10.38 29.58
C GLU A 448 9.26 9.45 29.65
N ASN A 449 8.07 9.93 30.04
CA ASN A 449 6.86 9.10 30.06
C ASN A 449 6.42 8.67 28.67
N CYS A 450 6.45 9.57 27.67
CA CYS A 450 6.14 9.24 26.28
C CYS A 450 7.39 9.14 25.41
N GLU A 451 8.58 9.19 25.98
CA GLU A 451 9.86 9.17 25.28
C GLU A 451 9.98 10.18 24.12
N GLY A 452 9.33 11.33 24.25
CA GLY A 452 9.31 12.39 23.25
C GLY A 452 8.32 12.18 22.10
N HIS A 453 7.49 11.14 22.14
CA HIS A 453 6.42 10.95 21.16
C HIS A 453 5.30 12.00 21.29
N GLY A 454 5.07 12.52 22.50
CA GLY A 454 3.91 13.36 22.82
C GLY A 454 2.63 12.53 23.00
N GLN A 455 2.66 11.27 22.60
CA GLN A 455 1.57 10.31 22.64
C GLN A 455 2.09 8.98 23.18
N ILE A 456 1.21 8.17 23.72
CA ILE A 456 1.47 6.82 24.20
C ILE A 456 0.74 5.84 23.28
N GLY A 457 1.46 4.89 22.69
CA GLY A 457 0.88 3.85 21.86
C GLY A 457 0.28 2.74 22.73
N ILE A 458 -1.00 2.47 22.55
CA ILE A 458 -1.69 1.33 23.16
C ILE A 458 -1.78 0.24 22.08
N GLU A 459 -1.00 -0.82 22.27
CA GLU A 459 -1.05 -1.97 21.37
C GLU A 459 -2.28 -2.82 21.67
N MET A 460 -3.05 -3.12 20.63
CA MET A 460 -4.19 -4.02 20.70
C MET A 460 -3.92 -5.23 19.81
N HIS A 461 -4.11 -6.44 20.34
CA HIS A 461 -3.73 -7.69 19.66
C HIS A 461 -4.34 -7.88 18.26
N PHE A 462 -5.49 -7.28 17.99
CA PHE A 462 -6.21 -7.45 16.71
C PHE A 462 -6.53 -6.13 15.98
N LEU A 463 -6.10 -4.99 16.53
CA LEU A 463 -6.35 -3.66 15.97
C LEU A 463 -5.03 -2.89 15.81
N PRO A 464 -4.98 -1.90 14.92
CA PRO A 464 -3.84 -0.99 14.85
C PRO A 464 -3.58 -0.31 16.20
N THR A 465 -2.30 -0.04 16.49
CA THR A 465 -1.90 0.73 17.69
C THR A 465 -2.65 2.05 17.77
N VAL A 466 -3.37 2.27 18.86
CA VAL A 466 -4.05 3.54 19.15
C VAL A 466 -3.10 4.47 19.89
N TRP A 467 -2.94 5.68 19.38
CA TRP A 467 -2.08 6.69 19.98
C TRP A 467 -2.91 7.67 20.81
N VAL A 468 -2.66 7.71 22.12
CA VAL A 468 -3.34 8.60 23.07
C VAL A 468 -2.38 9.69 23.54
N THR A 469 -2.85 10.92 23.66
CA THR A 469 -2.04 12.05 24.15
C THR A 469 -1.43 11.73 25.52
N CYS A 470 -0.13 11.95 25.67
CA CYS A 470 0.57 11.73 26.93
C CYS A 470 0.01 12.66 28.03
N ASP A 471 -0.37 12.08 29.14
CA ASP A 471 -0.96 12.75 30.31
C ASP A 471 0.04 13.65 31.05
N VAL A 472 1.34 13.29 31.02
CA VAL A 472 2.41 14.04 31.71
C VAL A 472 2.79 15.30 30.94
N CYS A 473 3.16 15.17 29.65
CA CYS A 473 3.57 16.35 28.86
C CYS A 473 2.43 16.99 28.08
N LYS A 474 1.23 16.41 28.09
CA LYS A 474 0.04 16.87 27.35
C LYS A 474 0.35 17.17 25.88
N GLY A 475 1.06 16.26 25.23
CA GLY A 475 1.45 16.38 23.82
C GLY A 475 2.70 17.22 23.56
N LYS A 476 3.27 17.89 24.55
CA LYS A 476 4.38 18.84 24.36
C LYS A 476 5.74 18.19 24.06
N ARG A 477 5.90 16.88 24.22
CA ARG A 477 7.10 16.10 23.89
C ARG A 477 8.34 16.35 24.78
N PHE A 478 8.43 17.49 25.46
CA PHE A 478 9.56 17.91 26.28
C PHE A 478 9.20 18.01 27.76
N ASP A 479 10.21 18.01 28.61
CA ASP A 479 10.06 18.31 30.02
C ASP A 479 9.77 19.82 30.25
N ARG A 480 9.35 20.14 31.48
CA ARG A 480 8.95 21.50 31.84
C ARG A 480 10.12 22.48 31.75
N GLU A 481 11.30 22.09 32.18
CA GLU A 481 12.48 22.96 32.22
C GLU A 481 12.92 23.33 30.79
N THR A 482 12.94 22.37 29.85
CA THR A 482 13.28 22.64 28.45
C THR A 482 12.32 23.62 27.80
N LEU A 483 11.03 23.60 28.20
CA LEU A 483 10.01 24.53 27.69
C LEU A 483 10.11 25.95 28.26
N GLU A 484 10.93 26.18 29.30
CA GLU A 484 11.16 27.53 29.83
C GLU A 484 12.06 28.36 28.92
N VAL A 485 12.97 27.72 28.19
CA VAL A 485 13.86 28.43 27.24
C VAL A 485 13.09 28.91 26.03
N LYS A 486 13.21 30.17 25.73
CA LYS A 486 12.57 30.81 24.57
C LYS A 486 13.60 31.44 23.65
N TYR A 487 13.36 31.30 22.37
CA TYR A 487 14.08 32.01 21.32
C TYR A 487 13.19 33.11 20.75
N ALA A 488 13.73 34.33 20.62
CA ALA A 488 13.10 35.43 19.93
C ALA A 488 14.02 35.90 18.79
N PRO A 489 13.50 36.10 17.57
CA PRO A 489 14.30 36.70 16.48
C PRO A 489 14.80 38.08 16.89
N VAL A 490 16.07 38.36 16.65
CA VAL A 490 16.65 39.69 16.89
C VAL A 490 16.18 40.58 15.74
N GLY A 491 15.13 41.39 15.99
CA GLY A 491 14.58 42.29 14.97
C GLY A 491 15.55 43.42 14.63
N ASN A 492 15.95 43.52 13.36
CA ASN A 492 16.44 44.76 12.80
C ASN A 492 15.27 45.76 12.76
N SER A 493 15.48 46.90 13.38
CA SER A 493 14.55 47.99 13.67
C SER A 493 13.94 48.63 12.41
N SER A 494 12.98 47.97 11.79
CA SER A 494 12.03 48.61 10.88
C SER A 494 10.65 48.01 11.04
N LYS A 495 9.87 48.59 11.94
CA LYS A 495 8.43 48.43 12.27
C LYS A 495 7.92 46.97 12.39
N PRO A 496 7.71 46.47 13.63
CA PRO A 496 7.01 45.20 13.85
C PRO A 496 5.54 45.36 13.46
N THR A 497 5.05 44.47 12.61
CA THR A 497 3.65 44.45 12.17
C THR A 497 2.69 43.94 13.25
N SER A 498 3.18 43.36 14.36
CA SER A 498 2.40 43.12 15.59
C SER A 498 3.30 42.77 16.78
N ALA A 499 2.92 43.18 18.00
CA ALA A 499 3.58 42.81 19.26
C ALA A 499 3.62 41.29 19.51
N LYS A 500 2.75 40.53 18.90
CA LYS A 500 2.68 39.06 18.97
C LYS A 500 3.82 38.34 18.19
N ALA A 501 4.36 38.99 17.15
CA ALA A 501 5.45 38.45 16.33
C ALA A 501 6.83 38.51 17.02
N MET A 502 6.99 39.36 18.06
CA MET A 502 8.24 39.54 18.83
C MET A 502 8.28 38.71 20.12
N ALA A 503 7.21 38.05 20.52
CA ALA A 503 7.23 37.20 21.71
C ALA A 503 8.09 35.96 21.46
N GLY A 504 9.12 35.75 22.29
CA GLY A 504 9.95 34.54 22.21
C GLY A 504 9.12 33.26 22.32
N LYS A 505 9.42 32.30 21.49
CA LYS A 505 8.75 30.99 21.45
C LYS A 505 9.64 29.92 22.05
N ASN A 506 9.06 28.97 22.80
CA ASN A 506 9.78 27.80 23.25
C ASN A 506 9.84 26.73 22.11
N ILE A 507 10.64 25.68 22.33
CA ILE A 507 10.90 24.65 21.31
C ILE A 507 9.62 23.90 20.85
N TYR A 508 8.62 23.72 21.72
CA TYR A 508 7.34 23.12 21.38
C TYR A 508 6.45 24.10 20.57
N GLU A 509 6.43 25.38 20.96
CA GLU A 509 5.70 26.40 20.22
C GLU A 509 6.23 26.55 18.79
N VAL A 510 7.56 26.35 18.60
CA VAL A 510 8.15 26.31 17.25
C VAL A 510 7.68 25.08 16.47
N LEU A 511 7.56 23.90 17.08
CA LEU A 511 6.99 22.72 16.42
C LEU A 511 5.53 22.92 16.01
N LYS A 512 4.79 23.73 16.74
CA LYS A 512 3.38 24.05 16.46
C LYS A 512 3.18 25.16 15.43
N MET A 513 4.25 25.83 15.03
CA MET A 513 4.15 26.82 13.95
C MET A 513 3.87 26.11 12.64
N THR A 514 3.05 26.73 11.80
CA THR A 514 2.96 26.36 10.39
C THR A 514 4.28 26.69 9.69
N VAL A 515 4.52 26.06 8.54
CA VAL A 515 5.70 26.36 7.71
C VAL A 515 5.72 27.84 7.32
N GLU A 516 4.56 28.41 6.96
CA GLU A 516 4.40 29.84 6.63
C GLU A 516 4.80 30.74 7.81
N GLU A 517 4.30 30.48 9.01
CA GLU A 517 4.69 31.19 10.23
C GLU A 517 6.18 31.06 10.51
N ALA A 518 6.74 29.86 10.33
CA ALA A 518 8.14 29.57 10.55
C ALA A 518 9.06 30.26 9.55
N VAL A 519 8.66 30.37 8.28
CA VAL A 519 9.37 31.16 7.25
C VAL A 519 9.51 32.63 7.70
N GLN A 520 8.43 33.22 8.24
CA GLN A 520 8.46 34.58 8.73
C GLN A 520 9.28 34.72 10.03
N PHE A 521 9.14 33.77 10.95
CA PHE A 521 9.83 33.75 12.24
C PHE A 521 11.34 33.62 12.12
N PHE A 522 11.81 32.79 11.17
CA PHE A 522 13.24 32.54 10.94
C PHE A 522 13.81 33.29 9.73
N ARG A 523 13.16 34.37 9.30
CA ARG A 523 13.54 35.15 8.11
C ARG A 523 15.00 35.63 8.12
N ASP A 524 15.51 36.00 9.30
CA ASP A 524 16.86 36.54 9.46
C ASP A 524 17.94 35.43 9.58
N ILE A 525 17.58 34.17 9.44
CA ILE A 525 18.47 33.01 9.48
C ILE A 525 18.53 32.35 8.11
N PRO A 526 19.44 32.74 7.20
CA PRO A 526 19.36 32.40 5.78
C PRO A 526 19.27 30.90 5.49
N TRP A 527 20.10 30.09 6.13
CA TRP A 527 20.16 28.65 5.91
C TRP A 527 18.92 27.87 6.44
N LEU A 528 18.21 28.42 7.42
CA LEU A 528 16.94 27.86 7.90
C LEU A 528 15.78 28.38 7.05
N TYR A 529 15.78 29.67 6.76
CA TYR A 529 14.81 30.34 5.90
C TYR A 529 14.71 29.64 4.52
N GLU A 530 15.84 29.42 3.84
CA GLU A 530 15.85 28.77 2.52
C GLU A 530 15.18 27.40 2.55
N ARG A 531 15.46 26.56 3.57
CA ARG A 531 14.85 25.23 3.68
C ARG A 531 13.35 25.27 3.94
N LEU A 532 12.91 26.18 4.80
CA LEU A 532 11.50 26.35 5.10
C LEU A 532 10.75 26.99 3.93
N LYS A 533 11.41 27.89 3.20
CA LYS A 533 10.84 28.52 1.99
C LYS A 533 10.54 27.51 0.89
N ILE A 534 11.41 26.53 0.67
CA ILE A 534 11.14 25.45 -0.29
C ILE A 534 9.88 24.63 0.11
N LEU A 535 9.68 24.36 1.42
CA LEU A 535 8.45 23.72 1.90
C LEU A 535 7.20 24.55 1.59
N GLU A 536 7.28 25.86 1.74
CA GLU A 536 6.19 26.78 1.40
C GLU A 536 5.92 26.79 -0.11
N GLU A 537 6.98 26.85 -0.93
CA GLU A 537 6.90 26.87 -2.40
C GLU A 537 6.27 25.62 -3.01
N VAL A 538 6.49 24.44 -2.40
CA VAL A 538 5.79 23.20 -2.82
C VAL A 538 4.34 23.12 -2.31
N GLY A 539 3.79 24.23 -1.76
CA GLY A 539 2.40 24.31 -1.31
C GLY A 539 2.13 23.71 0.08
N LEU A 540 3.14 23.59 0.94
CA LEU A 540 3.02 23.03 2.29
C LEU A 540 3.06 24.09 3.39
N GLY A 541 2.78 25.36 3.06
CA GLY A 541 2.79 26.48 4.00
C GLY A 541 1.91 26.29 5.23
N TYR A 542 0.81 25.57 5.08
CA TYR A 542 -0.19 25.32 6.13
C TYR A 542 0.19 24.22 7.13
N LEU A 543 1.16 23.35 6.81
CA LEU A 543 1.56 22.25 7.69
C LEU A 543 2.30 22.74 8.93
N GLU A 544 2.01 22.14 10.09
CA GLU A 544 2.81 22.36 11.30
C GLU A 544 4.20 21.70 11.13
N LEU A 545 5.27 22.39 11.55
CA LEU A 545 6.64 21.86 11.51
C LEU A 545 6.77 20.52 12.25
N GLY A 546 6.04 20.35 13.34
CA GLY A 546 6.02 19.16 14.18
C GLY A 546 4.92 18.15 13.88
N GLN A 547 4.17 18.32 12.80
CA GLN A 547 3.10 17.38 12.43
C GLN A 547 3.63 15.96 12.28
N SER A 548 2.95 15.01 12.89
CA SER A 548 3.38 13.60 12.84
C SER A 548 3.34 13.06 11.43
N ALA A 549 4.37 12.32 11.02
CA ALA A 549 4.40 11.62 9.73
C ALA A 549 3.21 10.68 9.50
N THR A 550 2.63 10.14 10.58
CA THR A 550 1.49 9.21 10.53
C THR A 550 0.16 9.90 10.22
N THR A 551 0.10 11.24 10.29
CA THR A 551 -1.09 12.04 9.99
C THR A 551 -1.01 12.78 8.66
N LEU A 552 0.09 12.62 7.93
CA LEU A 552 0.28 13.23 6.62
C LEU A 552 -0.42 12.41 5.53
N SER A 553 -1.01 13.09 4.57
CA SER A 553 -1.48 12.45 3.33
C SER A 553 -0.30 11.98 2.48
N GLY A 554 -0.55 11.05 1.54
CA GLY A 554 0.48 10.57 0.62
C GLY A 554 1.11 11.71 -0.21
N GLY A 555 0.29 12.66 -0.68
CA GLY A 555 0.75 13.83 -1.43
C GLY A 555 1.58 14.80 -0.59
N GLU A 556 1.22 15.02 0.69
CA GLU A 556 2.02 15.83 1.63
C GLU A 556 3.38 15.18 1.89
N ALA A 557 3.41 13.87 2.15
CA ALA A 557 4.65 13.12 2.36
C ALA A 557 5.58 13.20 1.13
N GLN A 558 5.02 13.08 -0.07
CA GLN A 558 5.75 13.19 -1.33
C GLN A 558 6.34 14.59 -1.53
N ARG A 559 5.57 15.65 -1.29
CA ARG A 559 6.05 17.04 -1.39
C ARG A 559 7.12 17.37 -0.35
N ILE A 560 7.04 16.81 0.86
CA ILE A 560 8.11 16.94 1.87
C ILE A 560 9.40 16.25 1.38
N LYS A 561 9.30 15.07 0.76
CA LYS A 561 10.46 14.39 0.15
C LYS A 561 11.08 15.23 -0.97
N LEU A 562 10.24 15.78 -1.84
CA LEU A 562 10.68 16.68 -2.92
C LEU A 562 11.42 17.89 -2.36
N SER A 563 10.84 18.59 -1.38
CA SER A 563 11.45 19.78 -0.77
C SER A 563 12.79 19.49 -0.10
N ALA A 564 12.92 18.31 0.55
CA ALA A 564 14.16 17.88 1.17
C ALA A 564 15.27 17.65 0.13
N GLU A 565 14.94 17.21 -1.07
CA GLU A 565 15.92 17.00 -2.13
C GLU A 565 16.27 18.32 -2.85
N LEU A 566 15.29 19.19 -3.07
CA LEU A 566 15.52 20.53 -3.64
C LEU A 566 16.40 21.41 -2.75
N GLY A 567 16.33 21.23 -1.44
CA GLY A 567 17.18 21.92 -0.46
C GLY A 567 18.64 21.45 -0.42
N LYS A 568 19.02 20.43 -1.18
CA LYS A 568 20.40 19.91 -1.26
C LYS A 568 21.14 20.51 -2.46
N ARG A 569 22.46 20.63 -2.33
CA ARG A 569 23.29 21.02 -3.48
C ARG A 569 23.18 19.97 -4.58
N ASP A 570 22.75 20.38 -5.77
CA ASP A 570 22.61 19.50 -6.92
C ASP A 570 23.99 19.18 -7.55
N THR A 571 24.20 17.91 -7.89
CA THR A 571 25.38 17.44 -8.63
C THR A 571 25.22 17.60 -10.14
N ARG A 572 24.06 18.06 -10.63
CA ARG A 572 23.64 18.15 -12.04
C ARG A 572 23.63 16.81 -12.80
N ARG A 573 23.75 15.68 -12.09
CA ARG A 573 23.71 14.31 -12.64
C ARG A 573 22.77 13.42 -11.85
N THR A 574 21.73 14.02 -11.24
CA THR A 574 20.72 13.31 -10.46
C THR A 574 19.54 12.96 -11.34
N LEU A 575 19.09 11.72 -11.30
CA LEU A 575 17.80 11.29 -11.84
C LEU A 575 16.75 11.35 -10.74
N TYR A 576 15.73 12.16 -10.94
CA TYR A 576 14.55 12.20 -10.08
C TYR A 576 13.45 11.36 -10.71
N LEU A 577 12.93 10.43 -9.97
CA LEU A 577 11.76 9.63 -10.33
C LEU A 577 10.60 10.06 -9.43
N LEU A 578 9.54 10.60 -10.04
CA LEU A 578 8.35 11.04 -9.33
C LEU A 578 7.20 10.10 -9.72
N ASP A 579 6.56 9.50 -8.72
CA ASP A 579 5.42 8.62 -8.93
C ASP A 579 4.13 9.38 -8.65
N GLU A 580 3.32 9.58 -9.69
CA GLU A 580 2.04 10.30 -9.64
C GLU A 580 2.08 11.61 -8.82
N PRO A 581 2.98 12.57 -9.15
CA PRO A 581 3.25 13.72 -8.28
C PRO A 581 2.08 14.71 -8.13
N THR A 582 1.05 14.59 -8.95
CA THR A 582 -0.14 15.46 -8.95
C THR A 582 -1.34 14.83 -8.26
N THR A 583 -1.22 13.60 -7.77
CA THR A 583 -2.30 12.87 -7.09
C THR A 583 -2.72 13.59 -5.80
N GLY A 584 -4.02 13.74 -5.58
CA GLY A 584 -4.58 14.41 -4.40
C GLY A 584 -4.29 15.90 -4.35
N LEU A 585 -3.97 16.52 -5.48
CA LEU A 585 -3.73 17.95 -5.55
C LEU A 585 -4.88 18.69 -6.24
N HIS A 586 -5.30 19.79 -5.63
CA HIS A 586 -6.15 20.75 -6.29
C HIS A 586 -5.43 21.38 -7.50
N PHE A 587 -6.14 21.81 -8.54
CA PHE A 587 -5.58 22.41 -9.75
C PHE A 587 -4.56 23.54 -9.48
N ALA A 588 -4.83 24.39 -8.49
CA ALA A 588 -3.92 25.46 -8.08
C ALA A 588 -2.59 24.93 -7.53
N ASP A 589 -2.63 23.83 -6.77
CA ASP A 589 -1.43 23.19 -6.22
C ASP A 589 -0.61 22.48 -7.30
N VAL A 590 -1.27 21.89 -8.31
CA VAL A 590 -0.60 21.36 -9.49
C VAL A 590 0.15 22.46 -10.23
N LYS A 591 -0.45 23.64 -10.41
CA LYS A 591 0.20 24.81 -11.01
C LYS A 591 1.45 25.22 -10.22
N ASN A 592 1.35 25.29 -8.89
CA ASN A 592 2.49 25.62 -8.03
C ASN A 592 3.60 24.57 -8.13
N LEU A 593 3.26 23.27 -8.10
CA LEU A 593 4.22 22.18 -8.22
C LEU A 593 4.98 22.23 -9.56
N LEU A 594 4.34 22.61 -10.65
CA LEU A 594 4.97 22.72 -11.97
C LEU A 594 5.93 23.92 -12.08
N THR A 595 5.85 24.90 -11.19
CA THR A 595 6.78 26.04 -11.14
C THR A 595 8.07 25.74 -10.37
N VAL A 596 8.02 24.80 -9.46
CA VAL A 596 9.14 24.30 -8.64
C VAL A 596 9.94 23.24 -9.38
#